data_17ec37d6e606eea2bc6f51a088476c2a
#
_entry.id   17ec37d6e606eea2bc6f51a088476c2a
#
_cell.length_a   1.000
_cell.length_b   1.000
_cell.length_c   1.000
_cell.angle_alpha   90.00
_cell.angle_beta   90.00
_cell.angle_gamma   90.00
#
_symmetry.space_group_name_H-M   'P 1'
#
loop_
_entity.id
_entity.type
_entity.pdbx_description
1 polymer ?
#
loop_
_entity_poly.entity_id
_entity_poly.type
_entity_poly.pdbx_seq_one_letter_code
_entity_poly.pdbx_strand_id
1 'polypeptide(L)'
;QNSSFLQDSLGKKMFSEGLSIIDDCWRKGESGSRLFDSEGVASSQDEIISGGVVKKYFLNTYTAAKMGMPPTIEEATRPRVMPYPEPGLDRYEIMRKTGSGIYVTGFNGGNCNPATGDFSYGIEGFRFVDGKLAEPVSGMLVTGNFLELWQKLLYAGDDPRPSMAKLIPTLAFADVDFNG
;
A
#
# COMPACT_ATOMS: atom_id res chain seq x y z
N GLN A 1 5.12 -5.95 23.14
CA GLN A 1 6.15 -6.20 22.11
C GLN A 1 6.09 -5.08 21.08
N ASN A 2 7.20 -4.44 20.81
CA ASN A 2 7.35 -3.47 19.71
C ASN A 2 7.39 -4.29 18.41
N SER A 3 6.23 -4.48 17.78
CA SER A 3 6.09 -5.38 16.63
C SER A 3 5.66 -4.68 15.34
N SER A 4 5.68 -3.34 15.32
CA SER A 4 5.32 -2.55 14.14
C SER A 4 6.29 -1.39 13.97
N PHE A 5 6.79 -1.22 12.76
CA PHE A 5 7.60 -0.06 12.38
C PHE A 5 6.77 1.25 12.35
N LEU A 6 5.45 1.17 12.46
CA LEU A 6 4.54 2.31 12.62
C LEU A 6 4.15 2.59 14.08
N GLN A 7 4.78 1.94 15.04
CA GLN A 7 4.53 2.25 16.45
C GLN A 7 4.83 3.74 16.71
N ASP A 8 3.98 4.37 17.52
CA ASP A 8 4.08 5.80 17.87
C ASP A 8 4.07 6.77 16.67
N SER A 9 3.50 6.34 15.53
CA SER A 9 3.44 7.12 14.29
C SER A 9 2.11 7.85 14.07
N LEU A 10 1.12 7.64 14.93
CA LEU A 10 -0.19 8.30 14.78
C LEU A 10 -0.04 9.82 14.79
N GLY A 11 -0.57 10.46 13.76
CA GLY A 11 -0.45 11.91 13.54
C GLY A 11 0.88 12.38 12.96
N LYS A 12 1.83 11.46 12.70
CA LYS A 12 3.14 11.80 12.13
C LYS A 12 3.18 11.53 10.62
N LYS A 13 3.92 12.35 9.90
CA LYS A 13 4.22 12.15 8.47
C LYS A 13 5.32 11.10 8.35
N MET A 14 4.92 9.87 7.99
CA MET A 14 5.81 8.71 7.84
C MET A 14 6.09 8.37 6.37
N PHE A 15 5.29 8.89 5.44
CA PHE A 15 5.31 8.54 4.02
C PHE A 15 5.34 9.79 3.15
N SER A 16 5.56 9.60 1.83
CA SER A 16 5.42 10.68 0.85
C SER A 16 4.06 11.36 0.96
N GLU A 17 4.02 12.67 0.71
CA GLU A 17 2.76 13.43 0.62
C GLU A 17 1.81 12.91 -0.47
N GLY A 18 2.34 12.18 -1.46
CA GLY A 18 1.54 11.52 -2.50
C GLY A 18 0.76 10.31 -2.01
N LEU A 19 1.04 9.78 -0.82
CA LEU A 19 0.32 8.62 -0.31
C LEU A 19 -0.89 9.03 0.50
N SER A 20 -2.08 8.69 -0.02
CA SER A 20 -3.34 8.73 0.73
C SER A 20 -4.07 7.40 0.57
N ILE A 21 -4.55 6.86 1.68
CA ILE A 21 -5.32 5.61 1.73
C ILE A 21 -6.59 5.86 2.56
N ILE A 22 -7.73 5.54 1.97
CA ILE A 22 -9.03 5.59 2.67
C ILE A 22 -9.57 4.18 2.86
N ASP A 23 -10.32 3.94 3.94
CA ASP A 23 -11.13 2.73 4.09
C ASP A 23 -12.55 3.02 3.63
N ASP A 24 -12.92 2.55 2.45
CA ASP A 24 -14.23 2.80 1.80
C ASP A 24 -15.18 1.63 2.08
N CYS A 25 -15.54 1.45 3.35
CA CYS A 25 -16.20 0.27 3.90
C CYS A 25 -17.68 0.10 3.54
N TRP A 26 -18.36 1.17 3.06
CA TRP A 26 -19.83 1.16 2.89
C TRP A 26 -20.27 1.13 1.43
N ARG A 27 -19.65 0.30 0.61
CA ARG A 27 -20.01 0.10 -0.79
C ARG A 27 -20.94 -1.09 -0.95
N LYS A 28 -22.24 -0.82 -1.07
CA LYS A 28 -23.25 -1.87 -1.19
C LYS A 28 -23.00 -2.78 -2.38
N GLY A 29 -22.90 -4.09 -2.11
CA GLY A 29 -22.69 -5.11 -3.14
C GLY A 29 -21.25 -5.23 -3.63
N GLU A 30 -20.29 -4.49 -3.07
CA GLU A 30 -18.88 -4.57 -3.42
C GLU A 30 -18.08 -5.41 -2.40
N SER A 31 -17.04 -6.09 -2.90
CA SER A 31 -16.19 -6.95 -2.08
C SER A 31 -15.50 -6.18 -0.96
N GLY A 32 -15.43 -6.76 0.24
CA GLY A 32 -14.81 -6.17 1.43
C GLY A 32 -15.69 -5.22 2.22
N SER A 33 -16.86 -4.82 1.68
CA SER A 33 -17.78 -3.95 2.41
C SER A 33 -18.39 -4.67 3.60
N ARG A 34 -18.36 -4.05 4.78
CA ARG A 34 -18.95 -4.59 6.01
C ARG A 34 -19.31 -3.46 6.98
N LEU A 35 -20.27 -3.71 7.87
CA LEU A 35 -20.77 -2.74 8.83
C LEU A 35 -20.07 -2.81 10.19
N PHE A 36 -19.49 -3.96 10.51
CA PHE A 36 -18.78 -4.21 11.78
C PHE A 36 -17.79 -5.35 11.61
N ASP A 37 -16.83 -5.43 12.50
CA ASP A 37 -15.83 -6.51 12.55
C ASP A 37 -16.29 -7.74 13.36
N SER A 38 -15.38 -8.69 13.61
CA SER A 38 -15.68 -9.91 14.35
C SER A 38 -16.00 -9.66 15.82
N GLU A 39 -15.57 -8.55 16.38
CA GLU A 39 -15.83 -8.14 17.77
C GLU A 39 -17.06 -7.23 17.91
N GLY A 40 -17.77 -6.94 16.80
CA GLY A 40 -18.93 -6.05 16.75
C GLY A 40 -18.60 -4.57 16.75
N VAL A 41 -17.32 -4.20 16.52
CA VAL A 41 -16.92 -2.80 16.39
C VAL A 41 -17.37 -2.29 15.01
N ALA A 42 -18.12 -1.19 15.00
CA ALA A 42 -18.64 -0.61 13.77
C ALA A 42 -17.52 -0.16 12.83
N SER A 43 -17.67 -0.46 11.54
CA SER A 43 -16.79 0.11 10.51
C SER A 43 -17.10 1.58 10.29
N SER A 44 -16.09 2.35 9.90
CA SER A 44 -16.21 3.76 9.57
C SER A 44 -15.44 4.05 8.29
N GLN A 45 -15.98 4.95 7.49
CA GLN A 45 -15.28 5.44 6.30
C GLN A 45 -14.26 6.48 6.74
N ASP A 46 -12.99 6.05 6.84
CA ASP A 46 -11.92 6.84 7.43
C ASP A 46 -10.72 6.97 6.50
N GLU A 47 -9.95 8.03 6.72
CA GLU A 47 -8.60 8.13 6.21
C GLU A 47 -7.67 7.25 7.08
N ILE A 48 -6.98 6.30 6.44
CA ILE A 48 -5.92 5.50 7.09
C ILE A 48 -4.61 6.28 7.07
N ILE A 49 -4.27 6.81 5.88
CA ILE A 49 -3.15 7.69 5.64
C ILE A 49 -3.65 8.87 4.79
N SER A 50 -3.26 10.08 5.13
CA SER A 50 -3.64 11.29 4.41
C SER A 50 -2.40 12.15 4.17
N GLY A 51 -2.02 12.33 2.89
CA GLY A 51 -0.82 13.08 2.53
C GLY A 51 0.44 12.59 3.25
N GLY A 52 0.61 11.29 3.39
CA GLY A 52 1.72 10.65 4.09
C GLY A 52 1.62 10.62 5.62
N VAL A 53 0.60 11.24 6.21
CA VAL A 53 0.36 11.27 7.66
C VAL A 53 -0.47 10.08 8.09
N VAL A 54 0.00 9.33 9.09
CA VAL A 54 -0.76 8.20 9.68
C VAL A 54 -1.94 8.74 10.48
N LYS A 55 -3.16 8.42 10.07
CA LYS A 55 -4.40 8.92 10.69
C LYS A 55 -5.09 7.90 11.58
N LYS A 56 -4.88 6.61 11.35
CA LYS A 56 -5.60 5.55 12.04
C LYS A 56 -4.71 4.34 12.28
N TYR A 57 -4.84 3.73 13.46
CA TYR A 57 -4.39 2.37 13.74
C TYR A 57 -5.58 1.40 13.67
N PHE A 58 -5.32 0.15 13.39
CA PHE A 58 -6.27 -0.94 13.48
C PHE A 58 -6.06 -1.66 14.81
N LEU A 59 -6.99 -1.47 15.75
CA LEU A 59 -6.90 -1.92 17.13
C LEU A 59 -8.14 -2.72 17.48
N ASN A 60 -8.00 -4.04 17.67
CA ASN A 60 -9.04 -4.82 18.29
C ASN A 60 -9.18 -4.44 19.79
N THR A 61 -10.21 -4.92 20.45
CA THR A 61 -10.51 -4.54 21.85
C THR A 61 -9.36 -4.82 22.81
N TYR A 62 -8.67 -5.95 22.63
CA TYR A 62 -7.51 -6.30 23.46
C TYR A 62 -6.32 -5.34 23.26
N THR A 63 -5.96 -5.09 22.01
CA THR A 63 -4.83 -4.21 21.68
C THR A 63 -5.11 -2.76 22.08
N ALA A 64 -6.33 -2.30 21.87
CA ALA A 64 -6.80 -0.98 22.28
C ALA A 64 -6.67 -0.78 23.79
N ALA A 65 -7.17 -1.74 24.59
CA ALA A 65 -7.05 -1.70 26.03
C ALA A 65 -5.58 -1.67 26.50
N LYS A 66 -4.71 -2.47 25.87
CA LYS A 66 -3.27 -2.49 26.17
C LYS A 66 -2.57 -1.16 25.85
N MET A 67 -3.03 -0.45 24.83
CA MET A 67 -2.47 0.84 24.43
C MET A 67 -3.13 2.03 25.13
N GLY A 68 -4.17 1.83 25.91
CA GLY A 68 -4.95 2.91 26.53
C GLY A 68 -5.71 3.75 25.52
N MET A 69 -6.07 3.18 24.37
CA MET A 69 -6.77 3.83 23.26
C MET A 69 -8.18 3.24 23.07
N PRO A 70 -9.12 3.98 22.48
CA PRO A 70 -10.38 3.39 22.09
C PRO A 70 -10.18 2.33 20.99
N PRO A 71 -10.98 1.25 20.98
CA PRO A 71 -10.92 0.27 19.91
C PRO A 71 -11.34 0.93 18.58
N THR A 72 -10.68 0.52 17.52
CA THR A 72 -11.07 0.79 16.14
C THR A 72 -11.49 -0.54 15.51
N ILE A 73 -11.70 -0.60 14.21
CA ILE A 73 -11.90 -1.88 13.54
C ILE A 73 -10.59 -2.67 13.52
N GLU A 74 -10.63 -4.01 13.68
CA GLU A 74 -9.44 -4.88 13.79
C GLU A 74 -8.52 -4.87 12.56
N GLU A 75 -9.08 -4.61 11.38
CA GLU A 75 -8.35 -4.49 10.09
C GLU A 75 -9.12 -3.58 9.12
N ALA A 76 -8.44 -3.08 8.10
CA ALA A 76 -9.08 -2.35 7.01
C ALA A 76 -10.09 -3.24 6.28
N THR A 77 -11.25 -2.68 5.95
CA THR A 77 -12.33 -3.41 5.26
C THR A 77 -12.15 -3.38 3.74
N ARG A 78 -12.07 -2.18 3.19
CA ARG A 78 -11.96 -1.93 1.75
C ARG A 78 -10.99 -0.76 1.50
N PRO A 79 -9.71 -0.94 1.85
CA PRO A 79 -8.73 0.13 1.69
C PRO A 79 -8.52 0.45 0.20
N ARG A 80 -8.51 1.74 -0.11
CA ARG A 80 -8.23 2.27 -1.43
C ARG A 80 -7.06 3.25 -1.38
N VAL A 81 -6.05 3.00 -2.19
CA VAL A 81 -4.98 3.97 -2.44
C VAL A 81 -5.51 4.99 -3.44
N MET A 82 -5.45 6.26 -3.07
CA MET A 82 -5.95 7.36 -3.89
C MET A 82 -4.98 7.69 -5.03
N PRO A 83 -5.50 8.12 -6.19
CA PRO A 83 -4.66 8.55 -7.31
C PRO A 83 -3.72 9.69 -6.94
N TYR A 84 -2.50 9.67 -7.50
CA TYR A 84 -1.49 10.72 -7.31
C TYR A 84 -0.54 10.79 -8.53
N PRO A 85 -0.11 11.97 -9.00
CA PRO A 85 -0.53 13.30 -8.55
C PRO A 85 -1.90 13.74 -9.10
N GLU A 86 -2.45 12.99 -10.02
CA GLU A 86 -3.70 13.28 -10.72
C GLU A 86 -4.54 12.01 -10.93
N PRO A 87 -5.86 12.10 -11.02
CA PRO A 87 -6.72 10.95 -11.33
C PRO A 87 -6.58 10.54 -12.82
N GLY A 88 -7.06 9.33 -13.14
CA GLY A 88 -7.18 8.82 -14.51
C GLY A 88 -5.92 8.18 -15.09
N LEU A 89 -4.79 8.14 -14.36
CA LEU A 89 -3.59 7.47 -14.83
C LEU A 89 -3.72 5.95 -14.72
N ASP A 90 -3.48 5.24 -15.81
CA ASP A 90 -3.34 3.80 -15.83
C ASP A 90 -1.86 3.36 -15.88
N ARG A 91 -1.63 2.06 -15.81
CA ARG A 91 -0.27 1.49 -15.85
C ARG A 91 0.54 1.89 -17.09
N TYR A 92 -0.11 2.03 -18.24
CA TYR A 92 0.59 2.36 -19.48
C TYR A 92 1.02 3.84 -19.51
N GLU A 93 0.17 4.71 -19.00
CA GLU A 93 0.49 6.13 -18.84
C GLU A 93 1.58 6.35 -17.81
N ILE A 94 1.54 5.62 -16.68
CA ILE A 94 2.59 5.66 -15.65
C ILE A 94 3.92 5.19 -16.24
N MET A 95 3.96 4.08 -17.01
CA MET A 95 5.18 3.62 -17.67
C MET A 95 5.72 4.68 -18.66
N ARG A 96 4.84 5.36 -19.41
CA ARG A 96 5.27 6.45 -20.33
C ARG A 96 5.86 7.64 -19.55
N LYS A 97 5.25 8.02 -18.44
CA LYS A 97 5.71 9.13 -17.60
C LYS A 97 7.03 8.81 -16.88
N THR A 98 7.22 7.57 -16.45
CA THR A 98 8.44 7.12 -15.77
C THR A 98 9.59 6.81 -16.74
N GLY A 99 9.29 6.48 -17.99
CA GLY A 99 10.27 6.20 -19.04
C GLY A 99 10.74 4.77 -19.07
N SER A 100 11.61 4.35 -18.16
CA SER A 100 12.20 3.01 -18.14
C SER A 100 12.32 2.47 -16.73
N GLY A 101 12.23 1.13 -16.59
CA GLY A 101 12.31 0.47 -15.28
C GLY A 101 11.88 -0.99 -15.32
N ILE A 102 11.51 -1.51 -14.17
CA ILE A 102 10.95 -2.85 -13.99
C ILE A 102 9.46 -2.75 -13.64
N TYR A 103 8.63 -3.38 -14.45
CA TYR A 103 7.20 -3.56 -14.17
C TYR A 103 6.99 -4.90 -13.49
N VAL A 104 6.82 -4.89 -12.17
CA VAL A 104 6.59 -6.08 -11.34
C VAL A 104 5.14 -6.54 -11.51
N THR A 105 4.94 -7.79 -11.89
CA THR A 105 3.62 -8.41 -12.05
C THR A 105 3.31 -9.46 -10.98
N GLY A 106 4.34 -9.95 -10.30
CA GLY A 106 4.19 -10.96 -9.26
C GLY A 106 5.36 -10.99 -8.28
N PHE A 107 5.09 -11.57 -7.11
CA PHE A 107 6.08 -11.82 -6.08
C PHE A 107 6.19 -13.33 -5.83
N ASN A 108 7.43 -13.83 -5.82
CA ASN A 108 7.76 -15.25 -5.66
C ASN A 108 8.52 -15.49 -4.34
N GLY A 109 7.78 -15.55 -3.24
CA GLY A 109 8.39 -15.72 -1.92
C GLY A 109 9.02 -14.43 -1.40
N GLY A 110 9.62 -14.54 -0.24
CA GLY A 110 10.23 -13.42 0.47
C GLY A 110 9.55 -13.15 1.81
N ASN A 111 10.03 -12.14 2.49
CA ASN A 111 9.51 -11.74 3.79
C ASN A 111 9.67 -10.23 4.04
N CYS A 112 9.02 -9.80 5.11
CA CYS A 112 9.15 -8.48 5.67
C CYS A 112 9.32 -8.59 7.19
N ASN A 113 10.19 -7.79 7.75
CA ASN A 113 10.28 -7.60 9.19
C ASN A 113 9.29 -6.53 9.63
N PRO A 114 8.19 -6.87 10.31
CA PRO A 114 7.18 -5.89 10.68
C PRO A 114 7.68 -4.87 11.72
N ALA A 115 8.73 -5.19 12.48
CA ALA A 115 9.27 -4.28 13.49
C ALA A 115 10.16 -3.19 12.89
N THR A 116 10.89 -3.48 11.81
CA THR A 116 11.81 -2.54 11.16
C THR A 116 11.30 -2.01 9.82
N GLY A 117 10.44 -2.76 9.13
CA GLY A 117 9.97 -2.46 7.79
C GLY A 117 10.89 -2.96 6.67
N ASP A 118 11.97 -3.66 7.00
CA ASP A 118 12.87 -4.24 5.99
C ASP A 118 12.19 -5.36 5.24
N PHE A 119 12.39 -5.42 3.93
CA PHE A 119 11.81 -6.45 3.09
C PHE A 119 12.78 -6.99 2.05
N SER A 120 12.51 -8.22 1.62
CA SER A 120 13.16 -8.87 0.50
C SER A 120 12.17 -9.82 -0.16
N TYR A 121 11.85 -9.58 -1.43
CA TYR A 121 10.91 -10.38 -2.20
C TYR A 121 11.48 -10.77 -3.54
N GLY A 122 11.33 -12.05 -3.93
CA GLY A 122 11.52 -12.49 -5.31
C GLY A 122 10.45 -11.89 -6.20
N ILE A 123 10.82 -11.45 -7.40
CA ILE A 123 9.88 -10.83 -8.33
C ILE A 123 9.89 -11.52 -9.69
N GLU A 124 8.76 -11.37 -10.38
CA GLU A 124 8.62 -11.61 -11.81
C GLU A 124 7.91 -10.43 -12.46
N GLY A 125 8.20 -10.19 -13.73
CA GLY A 125 7.61 -9.08 -14.46
C GLY A 125 8.29 -8.84 -15.78
N PHE A 126 8.40 -7.58 -16.15
CA PHE A 126 8.97 -7.14 -17.41
C PHE A 126 9.86 -5.92 -17.21
N ARG A 127 10.94 -5.86 -17.94
CA ARG A 127 11.60 -4.58 -18.20
C ARG A 127 10.68 -3.73 -19.09
N PHE A 128 10.66 -2.43 -18.88
CA PHE A 128 10.07 -1.49 -19.84
C PHE A 128 11.08 -0.40 -20.18
N VAL A 129 11.05 0.03 -21.43
CA VAL A 129 11.97 1.03 -22.00
C VAL A 129 11.13 1.99 -22.84
N ASP A 130 11.36 3.29 -22.64
CA ASP A 130 10.59 4.35 -23.32
C ASP A 130 9.07 4.16 -23.21
N GLY A 131 8.61 3.75 -22.03
CA GLY A 131 7.20 3.53 -21.73
C GLY A 131 6.59 2.27 -22.35
N LYS A 132 7.40 1.38 -22.93
CA LYS A 132 6.94 0.14 -23.59
C LYS A 132 7.53 -1.10 -22.92
N LEU A 133 6.70 -2.13 -22.77
CA LEU A 133 7.17 -3.43 -22.28
C LEU A 133 8.21 -4.02 -23.23
N ALA A 134 9.26 -4.54 -22.65
CA ALA A 134 10.37 -5.19 -23.31
C ALA A 134 10.50 -6.66 -22.84
N GLU A 135 11.72 -7.13 -22.50
CA GLU A 135 11.95 -8.51 -22.13
C GLU A 135 11.36 -8.87 -20.74
N PRO A 136 10.91 -10.11 -20.54
CA PRO A 136 10.50 -10.59 -19.23
C PRO A 136 11.70 -10.68 -18.27
N VAL A 137 11.43 -10.46 -16.99
CA VAL A 137 12.40 -10.62 -15.90
C VAL A 137 11.85 -11.60 -14.86
N SER A 138 12.73 -12.48 -14.37
CA SER A 138 12.42 -13.42 -13.29
C SER A 138 13.70 -13.74 -12.52
N GLY A 139 13.55 -14.25 -11.29
CA GLY A 139 14.71 -14.62 -10.47
C GLY A 139 15.45 -13.43 -9.85
N MET A 140 14.89 -12.22 -9.96
CA MET A 140 15.42 -11.04 -9.29
C MET A 140 14.81 -10.88 -7.89
N LEU A 141 15.55 -10.25 -7.01
CA LEU A 141 15.08 -9.82 -5.69
C LEU A 141 14.87 -8.31 -5.70
N VAL A 142 13.76 -7.86 -5.15
CA VAL A 142 13.58 -6.47 -4.73
C VAL A 142 13.80 -6.39 -3.23
N THR A 143 14.66 -5.47 -2.80
CA THR A 143 15.03 -5.30 -1.38
C THR A 143 14.90 -3.85 -0.96
N GLY A 144 14.67 -3.62 0.31
CA GLY A 144 14.60 -2.27 0.86
C GLY A 144 13.92 -2.20 2.21
N ASN A 145 13.54 -0.99 2.56
CA ASN A 145 12.75 -0.67 3.74
C ASN A 145 11.46 0.04 3.33
N PHE A 146 10.32 -0.35 3.88
CA PHE A 146 9.03 0.22 3.50
C PHE A 146 8.92 1.73 3.77
N LEU A 147 9.50 2.24 4.84
CA LEU A 147 9.48 3.68 5.11
C LEU A 147 10.25 4.46 4.05
N GLU A 148 11.39 3.93 3.61
CA GLU A 148 12.20 4.54 2.55
C GLU A 148 11.54 4.41 1.18
N LEU A 149 11.01 3.22 0.85
CA LEU A 149 10.31 2.96 -0.42
C LEU A 149 9.15 3.95 -0.62
N TRP A 150 8.29 4.11 0.38
CA TRP A 150 7.12 4.97 0.27
C TRP A 150 7.44 6.47 0.25
N GLN A 151 8.64 6.89 0.63
CA GLN A 151 9.11 8.26 0.39
C GLN A 151 9.43 8.51 -1.11
N LYS A 152 9.71 7.44 -1.85
CA LYS A 152 10.08 7.48 -3.28
C LYS A 152 8.87 7.29 -4.22
N LEU A 153 7.64 7.37 -3.72
CA LEU A 153 6.43 7.25 -4.52
C LEU A 153 6.38 8.37 -5.57
N LEU A 154 6.33 7.98 -6.85
CA LEU A 154 6.19 8.89 -7.99
C LEU A 154 4.73 9.01 -8.44
N TYR A 155 4.06 7.87 -8.59
CA TYR A 155 2.69 7.79 -9.10
C TYR A 155 1.90 6.72 -8.35
N ALA A 156 0.62 7.02 -8.10
CA ALA A 156 -0.43 6.06 -7.80
C ALA A 156 -1.51 6.20 -8.88
N GLY A 157 -1.79 5.12 -9.59
CA GLY A 157 -2.76 5.10 -10.68
C GLY A 157 -4.21 5.19 -10.22
N ASP A 158 -5.10 5.20 -11.18
CA ASP A 158 -6.55 5.15 -10.98
C ASP A 158 -7.15 3.89 -11.60
N ASP A 159 -6.36 2.80 -11.54
CA ASP A 159 -6.61 1.51 -12.19
C ASP A 159 -6.66 0.31 -11.23
N PRO A 160 -7.19 0.43 -9.99
CA PRO A 160 -7.32 -0.73 -9.12
C PRO A 160 -8.32 -1.73 -9.71
N ARG A 161 -8.13 -3.02 -9.42
CA ARG A 161 -9.08 -4.05 -9.84
C ARG A 161 -10.38 -3.93 -9.03
N PRO A 162 -11.53 -3.59 -9.64
CA PRO A 162 -12.75 -3.27 -8.89
C PRO A 162 -13.37 -4.48 -8.17
N SER A 163 -13.03 -5.70 -8.58
CA SER A 163 -13.50 -6.94 -7.95
C SER A 163 -12.77 -7.30 -6.64
N MET A 164 -11.69 -6.58 -6.33
CA MET A 164 -10.90 -6.85 -5.12
C MET A 164 -11.40 -6.04 -3.93
N ALA A 165 -11.27 -6.62 -2.72
CA ALA A 165 -11.55 -5.89 -1.49
C ALA A 165 -10.50 -4.79 -1.24
N LYS A 166 -9.24 -5.06 -1.56
CA LYS A 166 -8.13 -4.09 -1.46
C LYS A 166 -7.94 -3.44 -2.81
N LEU A 167 -8.25 -2.14 -2.90
CA LEU A 167 -8.18 -1.37 -4.14
C LEU A 167 -6.81 -0.71 -4.27
N ILE A 168 -5.83 -1.49 -4.69
CA ILE A 168 -4.45 -1.06 -4.92
C ILE A 168 -4.26 -0.89 -6.42
N PRO A 169 -3.97 0.34 -6.89
CA PRO A 169 -3.71 0.63 -8.29
C PRO A 169 -2.27 0.30 -8.66
N THR A 170 -1.89 0.59 -9.89
CA THR A 170 -0.49 0.64 -10.29
C THR A 170 0.24 1.70 -9.48
N LEU A 171 1.38 1.33 -8.90
CA LEU A 171 2.24 2.20 -8.10
C LEU A 171 3.62 2.28 -8.77
N ALA A 172 4.20 3.47 -8.82
CA ALA A 172 5.55 3.68 -9.32
C ALA A 172 6.42 4.33 -8.25
N PHE A 173 7.61 3.78 -8.08
CA PHE A 173 8.62 4.24 -7.14
C PHE A 173 9.92 4.52 -7.86
N ALA A 174 10.66 5.54 -7.42
CA ALA A 174 11.99 5.85 -7.91
C ALA A 174 13.06 5.01 -7.16
N ASP A 175 14.18 4.77 -7.82
CA ASP A 175 15.43 4.28 -7.21
C ASP A 175 15.23 3.08 -6.27
N VAL A 176 14.56 2.03 -6.78
CA VAL A 176 14.34 0.78 -6.06
C VAL A 176 15.45 -0.21 -6.40
N ASP A 177 16.01 -0.86 -5.38
CA ASP A 177 17.11 -1.82 -5.55
C ASP A 177 16.58 -3.19 -6.00
N PHE A 178 17.08 -3.62 -7.16
CA PHE A 178 16.88 -4.95 -7.70
C PHE A 178 18.23 -5.68 -7.80
N ASN A 179 18.28 -6.90 -7.29
CA ASN A 179 19.45 -7.76 -7.29
C ASN A 179 19.12 -9.09 -7.99
N GLY A 180 19.98 -9.53 -8.90
CA GLY A 180 19.81 -10.79 -9.62
C GLY A 180 20.82 -10.98 -10.71
#